data_c33b3ba2adbcbcb89f3b5d983b7b9a8e
#
_entry.id   c33b3ba2adbcbcb89f3b5d983b7b9a8e
#
_cell.length_a   1.000
_cell.length_b   1.000
_cell.length_c   1.000
_cell.angle_alpha   90.00
_cell.angle_beta   90.00
_cell.angle_gamma   90.00
#
_symmetry.space_group_name_H-M   'P 1'
#
loop_
_entity.id
_entity.type
_entity.pdbx_description
1 polymer ?
#
loop_
_entity_poly.entity_id
_entity_poly.type
_entity_poly.pdbx_seq_one_letter_code
_entity_poly.pdbx_strand_id
1 'polypeptide(L)'
;MMLAAMLSLTSCGSDDDNEDKVEQVTLYVSAETGTYQNVPDNNYVEGMLIKEKDAANWKCVSFMEITGFTYERGNEYELLVKKTTLANPPQDSGNVRYELIRIVSDKKIE
;
A
#
# COMPACT_ATOMS: atom_id res chain seq x y z
N MET A 1 8.14 36.59 -4.61
CA MET A 1 7.92 36.26 -4.27
C MET A 1 7.16 35.65 -3.73
N MET A 2 6.94 35.58 -3.44
CA MET A 2 6.40 35.13 -2.88
C MET A 2 5.91 34.32 -2.34
N LEU A 3 5.87 34.24 -2.12
CA LEU A 3 5.45 33.57 -1.66
C LEU A 3 4.97 33.02 -0.98
N ALA A 4 5.01 33.21 -0.82
CA ALA A 4 4.59 32.77 -0.23
C ALA A 4 3.92 32.27 0.25
N ALA A 5 3.78 32.51 0.30
CA ALA A 5 3.19 32.08 0.73
C ALA A 5 2.79 31.31 1.00
N MET A 6 2.84 31.13 1.15
CA MET A 6 2.56 30.32 1.39
C MET A 6 2.28 29.74 2.11
N LEU A 7 2.37 29.85 2.46
CA LEU A 7 2.19 29.25 3.08
C LEU A 7 1.49 28.92 3.80
N SER A 8 1.40 29.27 3.97
CA SER A 8 0.72 29.06 4.69
C SER A 8 0.00 28.25 4.84
N LEU A 9 -0.14 28.02 4.70
CA LEU A 9 -0.82 27.28 4.77
C LEU A 9 -0.94 26.40 5.32
N THR A 10 -0.61 26.43 5.29
CA THR A 10 -0.67 25.58 5.62
C THR A 10 -0.94 25.20 6.65
N SER A 11 -0.69 25.32 7.00
CA SER A 11 -0.75 24.85 8.07
C SER A 11 -1.89 24.54 8.57
N CYS A 12 -2.50 24.93 8.34
CA CYS A 12 -3.52 24.79 8.77
C CYS A 12 -4.06 23.58 9.08
N GLY A 13 -4.54 22.96 8.59
CA GLY A 13 -5.15 21.80 8.94
C GLY A 13 -4.43 20.89 9.80
N SER A 14 -3.35 21.29 10.12
CA SER A 14 -2.47 20.50 10.84
C SER A 14 -2.98 19.98 12.12
N ASP A 15 -3.91 20.59 12.69
CA ASP A 15 -4.36 20.11 13.95
C ASP A 15 -5.43 19.08 13.83
N ASP A 16 -5.64 18.57 12.70
CA ASP A 16 -6.74 17.67 12.49
C ASP A 16 -6.29 16.23 12.66
N ASP A 17 -6.52 15.67 13.82
CA ASP A 17 -6.14 14.31 14.12
C ASP A 17 -6.99 13.28 13.42
N ASN A 18 -8.05 13.70 12.77
CA ASN A 18 -8.98 12.76 12.14
C ASN A 18 -8.82 12.68 10.65
N GLU A 19 -7.76 13.24 10.12
CA GLU A 19 -7.56 13.18 8.68
C GLU A 19 -6.74 11.97 8.29
N ASP A 20 -7.09 11.38 7.18
CA ASP A 20 -6.29 10.32 6.60
C ASP A 20 -4.98 10.90 6.11
N LYS A 21 -3.93 10.09 6.22
CA LYS A 21 -2.63 10.47 5.73
C LYS A 21 -2.40 9.82 4.38
N VAL A 22 -2.03 10.63 3.38
CA VAL A 22 -1.80 10.14 2.03
C VAL A 22 -0.37 10.41 1.64
N GLU A 23 0.30 9.38 1.12
CA GLU A 23 1.68 9.53 0.67
C GLU A 23 1.92 8.58 -0.50
N GLN A 24 2.96 8.85 -1.24
CA GLN A 24 3.39 7.95 -2.32
C GLN A 24 4.55 7.12 -1.81
N VAL A 25 4.47 5.82 -2.02
CA VAL A 25 5.53 4.93 -1.57
C VAL A 25 5.85 3.95 -2.70
N THR A 26 7.07 3.42 -2.65
CA THR A 26 7.49 2.35 -3.53
C THR A 26 7.20 1.03 -2.85
N LEU A 27 6.55 0.14 -3.57
CA LEU A 27 6.14 -1.14 -3.04
C LEU A 27 6.70 -2.24 -3.92
N TYR A 28 7.29 -3.24 -3.32
CA TYR A 28 7.79 -4.40 -4.05
C TYR A 28 6.80 -5.53 -3.92
N VAL A 29 6.61 -6.27 -5.00
CA VAL A 29 5.76 -7.47 -5.00
C VAL A 29 6.64 -8.63 -5.46
N SER A 30 6.66 -9.68 -4.66
CA SER A 30 7.50 -10.84 -4.95
C SER A 30 6.90 -11.68 -6.05
N ALA A 31 7.76 -12.38 -6.78
CA ALA A 31 7.32 -13.36 -7.75
C ALA A 31 6.71 -14.59 -7.09
N GLU A 32 6.99 -14.78 -5.81
CA GLU A 32 6.45 -15.91 -5.05
C GLU A 32 5.26 -15.48 -4.24
N THR A 33 4.35 -16.41 -4.03
CA THR A 33 3.16 -16.16 -3.21
C THR A 33 3.37 -16.77 -1.84
N GLY A 34 2.51 -16.40 -0.91
CA GLY A 34 2.48 -16.98 0.42
C GLY A 34 1.06 -17.26 0.82
N THR A 35 0.85 -17.49 2.10
CA THR A 35 -0.49 -17.68 2.62
C THR A 35 -0.68 -16.78 3.82
N TYR A 36 -1.92 -16.42 4.07
CA TYR A 36 -2.29 -15.67 5.26
C TYR A 36 -3.60 -16.19 5.77
N GLN A 37 -3.85 -15.94 7.04
CA GLN A 37 -5.06 -16.43 7.66
C GLN A 37 -6.17 -15.42 7.46
N ASN A 38 -7.26 -15.90 6.90
CA ASN A 38 -8.41 -15.06 6.60
C ASN A 38 -9.28 -14.93 7.84
N VAL A 39 -9.72 -13.72 8.12
CA VAL A 39 -10.57 -13.44 9.28
C VAL A 39 -11.98 -13.16 8.73
N PRO A 40 -13.00 -13.68 9.37
CA PRO A 40 -13.08 -14.43 10.63
C PRO A 40 -12.96 -15.94 10.50
N ASP A 41 -12.81 -16.47 9.30
CA ASP A 41 -12.93 -17.91 9.09
C ASP A 41 -11.74 -18.71 9.57
N ASN A 42 -10.59 -18.03 9.80
CA ASN A 42 -9.35 -18.68 10.21
C ASN A 42 -8.82 -19.68 9.20
N ASN A 43 -9.24 -19.59 7.96
CA ASN A 43 -8.73 -20.43 6.89
C ASN A 43 -7.51 -19.76 6.28
N TYR A 44 -6.55 -20.55 5.83
CA TYR A 44 -5.39 -20.00 5.14
C TYR A 44 -5.72 -19.82 3.68
N VAL A 45 -5.36 -18.64 3.16
CA VAL A 45 -5.65 -18.25 1.80
C VAL A 45 -4.36 -17.80 1.15
N GLU A 46 -4.20 -18.14 -0.11
CA GLU A 46 -3.02 -17.70 -0.86
C GLU A 46 -3.11 -16.21 -1.15
N GLY A 47 -1.98 -15.52 -1.06
CA GLY A 47 -1.92 -14.11 -1.38
C GLY A 47 -0.55 -13.75 -1.91
N MET A 48 -0.37 -12.47 -2.22
CA MET A 48 0.89 -11.99 -2.74
C MET A 48 1.74 -11.45 -1.61
N LEU A 49 3.05 -11.49 -1.79
CA LEU A 49 3.99 -10.96 -0.83
C LEU A 49 4.39 -9.56 -1.26
N ILE A 50 4.19 -8.60 -0.38
CA ILE A 50 4.54 -7.21 -0.67
C ILE A 50 5.46 -6.68 0.42
N LYS A 51 6.21 -5.63 0.05
CA LYS A 51 7.13 -5.00 0.97
C LYS A 51 7.33 -3.56 0.54
N GLU A 52 7.12 -2.62 1.45
CA GLU A 52 7.49 -1.24 1.17
C GLU A 52 9.01 -1.14 1.11
N LYS A 53 9.49 -0.19 0.34
CA LYS A 53 10.92 -0.08 0.06
C LYS A 53 11.75 -0.06 1.34
N ASP A 54 11.26 0.63 2.36
CA ASP A 54 12.01 0.78 3.59
C ASP A 54 11.68 -0.25 4.65
N ALA A 55 10.80 -1.18 4.32
CA ALA A 55 10.39 -2.19 5.31
C ALA A 55 11.42 -3.32 5.36
N ALA A 56 11.48 -3.98 6.50
CA ALA A 56 12.44 -5.06 6.70
C ALA A 56 11.90 -6.41 6.25
N ASN A 57 10.58 -6.58 6.25
CA ASN A 57 10.00 -7.91 6.06
C ASN A 57 8.89 -7.88 5.02
N TRP A 58 8.72 -9.00 4.35
CA TRP A 58 7.61 -9.21 3.43
C TRP A 58 6.33 -9.46 4.21
N LYS A 59 5.22 -9.09 3.62
CA LYS A 59 3.91 -9.26 4.21
C LYS A 59 3.01 -9.92 3.18
N CYS A 60 2.28 -10.95 3.59
CA CYS A 60 1.36 -11.62 2.68
C CYS A 60 -0.01 -10.97 2.78
N VAL A 61 -0.55 -10.57 1.64
CA VAL A 61 -1.83 -9.88 1.59
C VAL A 61 -2.66 -10.44 0.46
N SER A 62 -3.94 -10.07 0.45
CA SER A 62 -4.86 -10.47 -0.61
C SER A 62 -4.33 -9.99 -1.96
N PHE A 63 -4.63 -10.76 -3.01
CA PHE A 63 -4.34 -10.33 -4.36
C PHE A 63 -5.06 -9.04 -4.73
N MET A 64 -6.08 -8.66 -3.97
CA MET A 64 -6.85 -7.45 -4.21
C MET A 64 -6.43 -6.29 -3.32
N GLU A 65 -5.34 -6.45 -2.60
CA GLU A 65 -4.90 -5.44 -1.63
C GLU A 65 -4.56 -4.10 -2.28
N ILE A 66 -4.04 -4.13 -3.50
CA ILE A 66 -3.63 -2.91 -4.20
C ILE A 66 -4.65 -2.64 -5.28
N THR A 67 -5.41 -1.56 -5.10
CA THR A 67 -6.44 -1.19 -6.07
C THR A 67 -5.80 -0.83 -7.40
N GLY A 68 -6.32 -1.38 -8.46
CA GLY A 68 -5.83 -1.08 -9.81
C GLY A 68 -4.67 -1.94 -10.25
N PHE A 69 -4.22 -2.86 -9.42
CA PHE A 69 -3.09 -3.74 -9.73
C PHE A 69 -3.58 -5.18 -9.86
N THR A 70 -3.12 -5.84 -10.91
CA THR A 70 -3.40 -7.26 -11.13
C THR A 70 -2.11 -8.03 -11.04
N TYR A 71 -2.03 -8.93 -10.08
CA TYR A 71 -0.83 -9.75 -9.86
C TYR A 71 -0.82 -10.94 -10.81
N GLU A 72 0.37 -11.22 -11.35
CA GLU A 72 0.60 -12.44 -12.13
C GLU A 72 1.68 -13.26 -11.46
N ARG A 73 1.42 -14.53 -11.27
CA ARG A 73 2.37 -15.41 -10.66
C ARG A 73 3.63 -15.48 -11.49
N GLY A 74 4.76 -15.51 -10.82
CA GLY A 74 6.04 -15.60 -11.48
C GLY A 74 6.62 -14.26 -11.88
N ASN A 75 5.90 -13.19 -11.65
CA ASN A 75 6.39 -11.85 -11.96
C ASN A 75 6.71 -11.10 -10.69
N GLU A 76 7.81 -10.41 -10.73
CA GLU A 76 8.26 -9.54 -9.65
C GLU A 76 7.99 -8.12 -10.06
N TYR A 77 7.47 -7.31 -9.16
CA TYR A 77 7.06 -5.94 -9.50
C TYR A 77 7.68 -4.93 -8.59
N GLU A 78 7.94 -3.76 -9.15
CA GLU A 78 8.19 -2.56 -8.37
C GLU A 78 7.11 -1.56 -8.75
N LEU A 79 6.36 -1.10 -7.76
CA LEU A 79 5.17 -0.28 -7.99
C LEU A 79 5.32 1.06 -7.28
N LEU A 80 4.79 2.08 -7.91
CA LEU A 80 4.56 3.34 -7.22
C LEU A 80 3.08 3.36 -6.85
N VAL A 81 2.79 3.49 -5.57
CA VAL A 81 1.42 3.41 -5.09
C VAL A 81 1.10 4.61 -4.21
N LYS A 82 -0.18 4.94 -4.16
CA LYS A 82 -0.69 5.91 -3.21
C LYS A 82 -1.08 5.13 -1.95
N LYS A 83 -0.44 5.46 -0.85
CA LYS A 83 -0.72 4.81 0.43
C LYS A 83 -1.57 5.76 1.27
N THR A 84 -2.73 5.32 1.64
CA THR A 84 -3.61 6.09 2.51
C THR A 84 -3.68 5.39 3.85
N THR A 85 -3.30 6.11 4.90
CA THR A 85 -3.44 5.61 6.26
C THR A 85 -4.67 6.25 6.85
N LEU A 86 -5.65 5.42 7.17
CA LEU A 86 -6.96 5.90 7.61
C LEU A 86 -6.89 6.33 9.05
N ALA A 87 -7.45 7.49 9.34
CA ALA A 87 -7.50 7.98 10.71
C ALA A 87 -8.52 7.20 11.54
N ASN A 88 -9.63 6.81 10.91
CA ASN A 88 -10.68 6.08 11.61
C ASN A 88 -11.02 4.83 10.81
N PRO A 89 -10.16 3.81 10.85
CA PRO A 89 -10.37 2.65 10.00
C PRO A 89 -11.56 1.82 10.47
N PRO A 90 -12.19 1.12 9.54
CA PRO A 90 -13.19 0.13 9.93
C PRO A 90 -12.55 -0.91 10.81
N GLN A 91 -13.35 -1.47 11.69
CA GLN A 91 -12.81 -2.37 12.72
C GLN A 91 -12.18 -3.61 12.12
N ASP A 92 -12.67 -4.08 10.98
CA ASP A 92 -12.26 -5.36 10.43
C ASP A 92 -11.26 -5.24 9.29
N SER A 93 -10.84 -4.07 8.89
CA SER A 93 -10.13 -3.96 7.64
C SER A 93 -8.77 -3.32 7.71
N GLY A 94 -8.23 -3.12 8.86
CA GLY A 94 -6.94 -2.46 8.95
C GLY A 94 -7.01 -1.00 8.52
N ASN A 95 -5.89 -0.30 8.64
CA ASN A 95 -5.90 1.14 8.49
C ASN A 95 -5.14 1.64 7.26
N VAL A 96 -4.69 0.76 6.39
CA VAL A 96 -3.88 1.17 5.24
C VAL A 96 -4.56 0.71 3.96
N ARG A 97 -4.56 1.59 2.97
CA ARG A 97 -5.06 1.29 1.63
C ARG A 97 -3.99 1.63 0.63
N TYR A 98 -3.82 0.79 -0.37
CA TYR A 98 -2.88 1.03 -1.46
C TYR A 98 -3.64 1.16 -2.77
N GLU A 99 -3.23 2.14 -3.56
CA GLU A 99 -3.80 2.32 -4.90
C GLU A 99 -2.65 2.48 -5.88
N LEU A 100 -2.66 1.72 -6.95
CA LEU A 100 -1.58 1.76 -7.93
C LEU A 100 -1.56 3.09 -8.65
N ILE A 101 -0.40 3.74 -8.67
CA ILE A 101 -0.18 4.91 -9.50
C ILE A 101 0.42 4.48 -10.83
N ARG A 102 1.50 3.70 -10.77
CA ARG A 102 2.07 3.12 -11.99
C ARG A 102 2.98 1.96 -11.62
N ILE A 103 3.21 1.10 -12.58
CA ILE A 103 4.18 0.02 -12.47
C ILE A 103 5.53 0.58 -12.89
N VAL A 104 6.48 0.61 -11.96
CA VAL A 104 7.82 1.08 -12.23
C VAL A 104 8.59 0.03 -13.02
N SER A 105 8.46 -1.23 -12.62
CA SER A 105 9.05 -2.31 -13.37
C SER A 105 8.29 -3.60 -13.11
N ASP A 106 8.28 -4.48 -14.08
CA ASP A 106 7.83 -5.83 -13.87
C ASP A 106 8.83 -6.75 -14.53
N LYS A 107 9.05 -7.90 -13.92
CA LYS A 107 10.08 -8.81 -14.35
C LYS A 107 9.63 -10.22 -14.12
N LYS A 108 9.63 -11.01 -15.17
CA LYS A 108 9.25 -12.39 -15.08
C LYS A 108 10.42 -13.20 -14.53
N ILE A 109 10.16 -13.94 -13.47
CA ILE A 109 11.15 -14.78 -12.82
C ILE A 109 10.80 -16.22 -13.13
N GLU A 110 11.77 -16.94 -13.63
CA GLU A 110 11.50 -18.34 -13.99
C GLU A 110 11.99 -19.32 -12.94
#